data_52b396d3ee62e0b6ff0f9111b77e1152
#
_entry.id   52b396d3ee62e0b6ff0f9111b77e1152
#
_cell.length_a   1.000
_cell.length_b   1.000
_cell.length_c   1.000
_cell.angle_alpha   90.00
_cell.angle_beta   90.00
_cell.angle_gamma   90.00
#
_symmetry.space_group_name_H-M   'P 1'
#
loop_
_entity.id
_entity.type
_entity.pdbx_description
1 polymer ?
#
loop_
_entity_poly.entity_id
_entity_poly.type
_entity_poly.pdbx_seq_one_letter_code
_entity_poly.pdbx_strand_id
1 'polypeptide(L)'
;MNKKLLSLPFIFWSAMFVIVPLCMVFYYGLTDKSGAFTLDNILAIATAEHSKALWEALKLSVISTVICLLLAYPLAMILCNMNVNQNSFLVLIFILPMWMNFLLRTLAWQTLLEKTGVINSILSALHLPALNIINTPSAIVLGMVYNFLPFMVLPLYNVLVKIDKSVINAAYDLGANGVQTFVRIIFPLSLPGMFSGITMVFVPALTTVSYTHLRAHETSQDLV
;
A
#
# COMPACT_ATOMS: atom_id res chain seq x y z
N MET A 1 -30.90 26.74 12.15
CA MET A 1 -29.48 27.00 11.89
C MET A 1 -29.12 26.32 10.57
N ASN A 2 -28.74 27.11 9.54
CA ASN A 2 -28.52 26.58 8.19
C ASN A 2 -27.38 25.58 8.20
N LYS A 3 -27.65 24.31 7.90
CA LYS A 3 -26.63 23.23 7.81
C LYS A 3 -25.47 23.59 6.87
N LYS A 4 -25.72 24.48 5.90
CA LYS A 4 -24.69 25.02 4.99
C LYS A 4 -23.66 25.94 5.69
N LEU A 5 -24.03 26.61 6.77
CA LEU A 5 -23.13 27.50 7.52
C LEU A 5 -22.14 26.70 8.39
N LEU A 6 -22.54 25.51 8.85
CA LEU A 6 -21.69 24.62 9.64
C LEU A 6 -20.57 23.96 8.80
N SER A 7 -20.78 23.83 7.48
CA SER A 7 -19.75 23.26 6.59
C SER A 7 -18.72 24.29 6.08
N LEU A 8 -18.98 25.60 6.25
CA LEU A 8 -18.09 26.66 5.78
C LEU A 8 -16.66 26.57 6.33
N PRO A 9 -16.42 26.35 7.63
CA PRO A 9 -15.03 26.20 8.14
C PRO A 9 -14.29 25.02 7.50
N PHE A 10 -15.02 23.90 7.28
CA PHE A 10 -14.45 22.71 6.64
C PHE A 10 -14.11 22.97 5.16
N ILE A 11 -15.00 23.64 4.43
CA ILE A 11 -14.78 24.00 3.03
C ILE A 11 -13.60 24.96 2.90
N PHE A 12 -13.49 25.96 3.77
CA PHE A 12 -12.37 26.89 3.80
C PHE A 12 -11.05 26.16 4.08
N TRP A 13 -11.02 25.30 5.08
CA TRP A 13 -9.86 24.49 5.43
C TRP A 13 -9.45 23.57 4.29
N SER A 14 -10.41 22.84 3.69
CA SER A 14 -10.15 21.97 2.54
C SER A 14 -9.66 22.74 1.33
N ALA A 15 -10.23 23.92 1.04
CA ALA A 15 -9.78 24.77 -0.06
C ALA A 15 -8.32 25.20 0.16
N MET A 16 -7.98 25.65 1.37
CA MET A 16 -6.63 26.10 1.69
C MET A 16 -5.60 24.95 1.60
N PHE A 17 -5.90 23.79 2.18
CA PHE A 17 -4.92 22.69 2.28
C PHE A 17 -4.91 21.73 1.07
N VAL A 18 -5.92 21.77 0.20
CA VAL A 18 -5.99 20.94 -1.00
C VAL A 18 -5.77 21.79 -2.25
N ILE A 19 -6.53 22.87 -2.44
CA ILE A 19 -6.48 23.64 -3.67
C ILE A 19 -5.17 24.44 -3.78
N VAL A 20 -4.70 25.06 -2.69
CA VAL A 20 -3.47 25.86 -2.74
C VAL A 20 -2.25 24.99 -3.10
N PRO A 21 -1.98 23.82 -2.45
CA PRO A 21 -0.88 22.98 -2.88
C PRO A 21 -1.03 22.46 -4.31
N LEU A 22 -2.24 22.11 -4.75
CA LEU A 22 -2.46 21.70 -6.14
C LEU A 22 -2.14 22.84 -7.12
N CYS A 23 -2.59 24.06 -6.86
CA CYS A 23 -2.24 25.23 -7.67
C CYS A 23 -0.73 25.48 -7.69
N MET A 24 -0.04 25.29 -6.55
CA MET A 24 1.43 25.39 -6.49
C MET A 24 2.11 24.33 -7.34
N VAL A 25 1.65 23.08 -7.29
CA VAL A 25 2.20 21.99 -8.14
C VAL A 25 2.01 22.33 -9.62
N PHE A 26 0.82 22.79 -10.02
CA PHE A 26 0.58 23.23 -11.39
C PHE A 26 1.45 24.43 -11.78
N TYR A 27 1.57 25.41 -10.91
CA TYR A 27 2.39 26.60 -11.16
C TYR A 27 3.86 26.22 -11.36
N TYR A 28 4.46 25.47 -10.42
CA TYR A 28 5.86 25.04 -10.54
C TYR A 28 6.10 24.02 -11.65
N GLY A 29 5.09 23.19 -11.96
CA GLY A 29 5.17 22.25 -13.08
C GLY A 29 5.21 22.94 -14.46
N LEU A 30 4.64 24.14 -14.56
CA LEU A 30 4.53 24.91 -15.81
C LEU A 30 5.43 26.14 -15.86
N THR A 31 6.28 26.35 -14.84
CA THR A 31 7.20 27.51 -14.79
C THR A 31 8.64 27.05 -14.58
N ASP A 32 9.58 27.73 -15.23
CA ASP A 32 11.02 27.59 -15.02
C ASP A 32 11.47 28.36 -13.78
N LYS A 33 12.74 28.18 -13.36
CA LYS A 33 13.40 28.92 -12.26
C LYS A 33 13.35 30.44 -12.40
N SER A 34 13.19 30.93 -13.62
CA SER A 34 13.01 32.36 -13.93
C SER A 34 11.55 32.82 -13.78
N GLY A 35 10.59 31.95 -13.52
CA GLY A 35 9.15 32.26 -13.49
C GLY A 35 8.50 32.36 -14.88
N ALA A 36 9.23 32.05 -15.96
CA ALA A 36 8.67 31.99 -17.30
C ALA A 36 7.89 30.70 -17.52
N PHE A 37 6.80 30.77 -18.30
CA PHE A 37 6.02 29.60 -18.67
C PHE A 37 6.85 28.65 -19.54
N THR A 38 6.97 27.40 -19.12
CA THR A 38 7.68 26.35 -19.86
C THR A 38 6.97 25.00 -19.74
N LEU A 39 7.11 24.16 -20.75
CA LEU A 39 6.67 22.76 -20.73
C LEU A 39 7.84 21.79 -20.50
N ASP A 40 9.06 22.31 -20.32
CA ASP A 40 10.27 21.48 -20.19
C ASP A 40 10.19 20.52 -18.99
N ASN A 41 9.59 20.96 -17.88
CA ASN A 41 9.37 20.10 -16.72
C ASN A 41 8.46 18.90 -17.01
N ILE A 42 7.45 19.09 -17.89
CA ILE A 42 6.55 18.03 -18.33
C ILE A 42 7.27 17.13 -19.34
N LEU A 43 8.02 17.71 -20.27
CA LEU A 43 8.80 16.97 -21.25
C LEU A 43 9.94 16.17 -20.60
N ALA A 44 10.52 16.66 -19.51
CA ALA A 44 11.50 15.94 -18.71
C ALA A 44 10.98 14.60 -18.19
N ILE A 45 9.68 14.48 -17.92
CA ILE A 45 9.06 13.19 -17.50
C ILE A 45 9.16 12.15 -18.63
N ALA A 46 9.14 12.58 -19.88
CA ALA A 46 9.25 11.70 -21.05
C ALA A 46 10.68 11.27 -21.40
N THR A 47 11.69 11.75 -20.65
CA THR A 47 13.07 11.30 -20.83
C THR A 47 13.21 9.80 -20.53
N ALA A 48 14.16 9.14 -21.17
CA ALA A 48 14.36 7.70 -21.03
C ALA A 48 14.64 7.27 -19.58
N GLU A 49 15.27 8.12 -18.79
CA GLU A 49 15.62 7.86 -17.38
C GLU A 49 14.39 7.91 -16.49
N HIS A 50 13.60 8.99 -16.57
CA HIS A 50 12.36 9.14 -15.77
C HIS A 50 11.30 8.13 -16.16
N SER A 51 11.15 7.82 -17.46
CA SER A 51 10.19 6.81 -17.93
C SER A 51 10.57 5.41 -17.44
N LYS A 52 11.86 5.08 -17.40
CA LYS A 52 12.35 3.81 -16.83
C LYS A 52 12.10 3.73 -15.34
N ALA A 53 12.38 4.81 -14.59
CA ALA A 53 12.13 4.86 -13.15
C ALA A 53 10.63 4.71 -12.82
N LEU A 54 9.77 5.39 -13.57
CA LEU A 54 8.31 5.26 -13.44
C LEU A 54 7.83 3.84 -13.75
N TRP A 55 8.38 3.20 -14.79
CA TRP A 55 8.02 1.84 -15.16
C TRP A 55 8.43 0.83 -14.10
N GLU A 56 9.62 0.95 -13.52
CA GLU A 56 10.06 0.11 -12.40
C GLU A 56 9.21 0.35 -11.15
N ALA A 57 8.90 1.61 -10.83
CA ALA A 57 8.00 1.95 -9.73
C ALA A 57 6.60 1.33 -9.93
N LEU A 58 6.05 1.39 -11.14
CA LEU A 58 4.76 0.81 -11.47
C LEU A 58 4.77 -0.71 -11.29
N LYS A 59 5.79 -1.40 -11.83
CA LYS A 59 5.94 -2.86 -11.69
C LYS A 59 6.00 -3.27 -10.20
N LEU A 60 6.89 -2.65 -9.42
CA LEU A 60 7.06 -3.00 -8.01
C LEU A 60 5.80 -2.74 -7.20
N SER A 61 5.08 -1.64 -7.49
CA SER A 61 3.82 -1.31 -6.83
C SER A 61 2.71 -2.29 -7.16
N VAL A 62 2.58 -2.70 -8.43
CA VAL A 62 1.61 -3.73 -8.85
C VAL A 62 1.93 -5.06 -8.18
N ILE A 63 3.18 -5.51 -8.22
CA ILE A 63 3.60 -6.77 -7.60
C ILE A 63 3.30 -6.76 -6.11
N SER A 64 3.69 -5.69 -5.39
CA SER A 64 3.44 -5.55 -3.96
C SER A 64 1.94 -5.54 -3.64
N THR A 65 1.12 -4.85 -4.44
CA THR A 65 -0.32 -4.79 -4.26
C THR A 65 -0.97 -6.16 -4.46
N VAL A 66 -0.55 -6.90 -5.49
CA VAL A 66 -1.05 -8.26 -5.75
C VAL A 66 -0.67 -9.20 -4.60
N ILE A 67 0.57 -9.15 -4.13
CA ILE A 67 1.01 -9.97 -2.99
C ILE A 67 0.24 -9.58 -1.72
N CYS A 68 0.06 -8.28 -1.45
CA CYS A 68 -0.76 -7.82 -0.34
C CYS A 68 -2.18 -8.36 -0.42
N LEU A 69 -2.82 -8.33 -1.60
CA LEU A 69 -4.17 -8.84 -1.80
C LEU A 69 -4.26 -10.35 -1.54
N LEU A 70 -3.31 -11.12 -2.08
CA LEU A 70 -3.25 -12.57 -1.90
C LEU A 70 -3.06 -12.97 -0.44
N LEU A 71 -2.28 -12.21 0.33
CA LEU A 71 -2.06 -12.45 1.76
C LEU A 71 -3.21 -11.91 2.62
N ALA A 72 -3.71 -10.73 2.29
CA ALA A 72 -4.75 -10.06 3.07
C ALA A 72 -6.11 -10.76 2.97
N TYR A 73 -6.42 -11.36 1.83
CA TYR A 73 -7.72 -11.99 1.62
C TYR A 73 -7.97 -13.17 2.55
N PRO A 74 -7.11 -14.23 2.59
CA PRO A 74 -7.29 -15.34 3.54
C PRO A 74 -7.20 -14.84 4.98
N LEU A 75 -6.34 -13.88 5.28
CA LEU A 75 -6.22 -13.31 6.61
C LEU A 75 -7.49 -12.60 7.06
N ALA A 76 -8.09 -11.76 6.21
CA ALA A 76 -9.34 -11.08 6.49
C ALA A 76 -10.51 -12.09 6.68
N MET A 77 -10.53 -13.18 5.89
CA MET A 77 -11.52 -14.26 6.07
C MET A 77 -11.35 -14.98 7.40
N ILE A 78 -10.11 -15.29 7.81
CA ILE A 78 -9.84 -15.92 9.12
C ILE A 78 -10.30 -14.97 10.23
N LEU A 79 -9.94 -13.69 10.18
CA LEU A 79 -10.37 -12.69 11.15
C LEU A 79 -11.91 -12.55 11.22
N CYS A 80 -12.60 -12.64 10.08
CA CYS A 80 -14.05 -12.57 10.02
C CYS A 80 -14.75 -13.78 10.67
N ASN A 81 -14.16 -14.97 10.53
CA ASN A 81 -14.72 -16.22 11.08
C ASN A 81 -14.47 -16.40 12.59
N MET A 82 -13.52 -15.69 13.14
CA MET A 82 -13.24 -15.72 14.57
C MET A 82 -14.27 -14.84 15.32
N ASN A 83 -14.72 -15.22 16.52
CA ASN A 83 -15.75 -14.49 17.30
C ASN A 83 -15.31 -13.07 17.69
N VAL A 84 -16.10 -12.08 17.32
CA VAL A 84 -15.82 -10.63 17.40
C VAL A 84 -15.41 -10.15 18.81
N ASN A 85 -15.94 -10.75 19.87
CA ASN A 85 -15.63 -10.33 21.25
C ASN A 85 -14.21 -10.67 21.73
N GLN A 86 -13.55 -11.65 21.11
CA GLN A 86 -12.15 -12.02 21.44
C GLN A 86 -11.14 -11.40 20.44
N ASN A 87 -11.60 -10.82 19.34
CA ASN A 87 -10.77 -10.51 18.17
C ASN A 87 -10.42 -9.06 18.00
N SER A 88 -11.00 -8.14 18.76
CA SER A 88 -10.55 -6.74 18.78
C SER A 88 -9.04 -6.63 19.04
N PHE A 89 -8.50 -7.55 19.83
CA PHE A 89 -7.07 -7.63 20.11
C PHE A 89 -6.24 -8.08 18.91
N LEU A 90 -6.72 -9.05 18.12
CA LEU A 90 -6.02 -9.49 16.89
C LEU A 90 -6.00 -8.41 15.82
N VAL A 91 -7.12 -7.72 15.62
CA VAL A 91 -7.17 -6.55 14.72
C VAL A 91 -6.19 -5.48 15.19
N LEU A 92 -6.10 -5.24 16.51
CA LEU A 92 -5.16 -4.29 17.10
C LEU A 92 -3.70 -4.69 16.80
N ILE A 93 -3.34 -5.97 16.89
CA ILE A 93 -1.99 -6.47 16.56
C ILE A 93 -1.60 -6.12 15.13
N PHE A 94 -2.55 -6.17 14.17
CA PHE A 94 -2.29 -5.76 12.79
C PHE A 94 -2.13 -4.24 12.63
N ILE A 95 -2.79 -3.46 13.48
CA ILE A 95 -2.71 -2.00 13.44
C ILE A 95 -1.45 -1.48 14.17
N LEU A 96 -0.99 -2.17 15.22
CA LEU A 96 0.17 -1.75 16.02
C LEU A 96 1.42 -1.42 15.18
N PRO A 97 1.82 -2.23 14.18
CA PRO A 97 2.96 -1.90 13.32
C PRO A 97 2.80 -0.58 12.56
N MET A 98 1.56 -0.15 12.28
CA MET A 98 1.30 1.12 11.57
C MET A 98 1.65 2.34 12.43
N TRP A 99 1.63 2.23 13.76
CA TRP A 99 1.96 3.32 14.69
C TRP A 99 3.46 3.50 14.88
N MET A 100 4.25 2.51 14.46
CA MET A 100 5.71 2.65 14.49
C MET A 100 6.18 3.62 13.40
N ASN A 101 7.21 4.40 13.70
CA ASN A 101 7.85 5.28 12.74
C ASN A 101 8.34 4.49 11.52
N PHE A 102 8.01 4.99 10.32
CA PHE A 102 8.36 4.35 9.05
C PHE A 102 9.87 4.12 8.89
N LEU A 103 10.69 5.11 9.27
CA LEU A 103 12.16 5.02 9.16
C LEU A 103 12.72 3.93 10.07
N LEU A 104 12.28 3.87 11.34
CA LEU A 104 12.74 2.83 12.27
C LEU A 104 12.39 1.44 11.77
N ARG A 105 11.21 1.27 11.20
CA ARG A 105 10.74 0.02 10.61
C ARG A 105 11.58 -0.38 9.40
N THR A 106 11.90 0.57 8.54
CA THR A 106 12.75 0.32 7.36
C THR A 106 14.17 -0.04 7.78
N LEU A 107 14.76 0.65 8.76
CA LEU A 107 16.07 0.32 9.30
C LEU A 107 16.08 -1.07 9.96
N ALA A 108 15.03 -1.43 10.69
CA ALA A 108 14.91 -2.77 11.27
C ALA A 108 14.90 -3.86 10.19
N TRP A 109 14.14 -3.67 9.10
CA TRP A 109 14.15 -4.60 7.96
C TRP A 109 15.50 -4.67 7.29
N GLN A 110 16.18 -3.53 7.11
CA GLN A 110 17.52 -3.49 6.55
C GLN A 110 18.49 -4.32 7.39
N THR A 111 18.53 -4.11 8.70
CA THR A 111 19.39 -4.87 9.63
C THR A 111 19.07 -6.36 9.65
N LEU A 112 17.78 -6.73 9.57
CA LEU A 112 17.36 -8.14 9.51
C LEU A 112 17.80 -8.84 8.22
N LEU A 113 17.79 -8.13 7.09
CA LEU A 113 18.12 -8.66 5.75
C LEU A 113 19.60 -8.56 5.40
N GLU A 114 20.44 -7.90 6.22
CA GLU A 114 21.89 -7.83 5.99
C GLU A 114 22.52 -9.21 5.90
N LYS A 115 23.68 -9.28 5.21
CA LYS A 115 24.43 -10.54 5.05
C LYS A 115 24.79 -11.20 6.38
N THR A 116 25.08 -10.39 7.39
CA THR A 116 25.36 -10.82 8.78
C THR A 116 24.15 -10.63 9.70
N GLY A 117 22.97 -10.36 9.12
CA GLY A 117 21.73 -10.11 9.85
C GLY A 117 21.13 -11.36 10.50
N VAL A 118 20.13 -11.15 11.34
CA VAL A 118 19.47 -12.21 12.13
C VAL A 118 18.92 -13.32 11.23
N ILE A 119 18.32 -12.98 10.08
CA ILE A 119 17.73 -13.95 9.16
C ILE A 119 18.82 -14.87 8.61
N ASN A 120 19.94 -14.32 8.13
CA ASN A 120 21.03 -15.10 7.61
C ASN A 120 21.74 -15.91 8.69
N SER A 121 21.82 -15.43 9.92
CA SER A 121 22.34 -16.19 11.06
C SER A 121 21.47 -17.42 11.37
N ILE A 122 20.15 -17.29 11.34
CA ILE A 122 19.22 -18.40 11.51
C ILE A 122 19.34 -19.40 10.35
N LEU A 123 19.40 -18.92 9.10
CA LEU A 123 19.56 -19.79 7.92
C LEU A 123 20.88 -20.56 7.99
N SER A 124 21.96 -19.91 8.38
CA SER A 124 23.27 -20.56 8.59
C SER A 124 23.20 -21.66 9.66
N ALA A 125 22.52 -21.40 10.79
CA ALA A 125 22.31 -22.40 11.83
C ALA A 125 21.49 -23.61 11.35
N LEU A 126 20.58 -23.39 10.37
CA LEU A 126 19.78 -24.44 9.73
C LEU A 126 20.46 -25.07 8.51
N HIS A 127 21.72 -24.75 8.23
CA HIS A 127 22.49 -25.19 7.05
C HIS A 127 21.83 -24.83 5.71
N LEU A 128 21.04 -23.74 5.67
CA LEU A 128 20.39 -23.22 4.47
C LEU A 128 21.27 -22.13 3.81
N PRO A 129 21.16 -21.95 2.49
CA PRO A 129 21.92 -20.92 1.79
C PRO A 129 21.53 -19.53 2.28
N ALA A 130 22.51 -18.64 2.40
CA ALA A 130 22.29 -17.25 2.81
C ALA A 130 21.45 -16.49 1.78
N LEU A 131 20.48 -15.70 2.26
CA LEU A 131 19.65 -14.82 1.45
C LEU A 131 20.40 -13.52 1.18
N ASN A 132 20.72 -13.25 -0.08
CA ASN A 132 21.31 -11.98 -0.52
C ASN A 132 20.22 -11.11 -1.19
N ILE A 133 19.24 -10.64 -0.40
CA ILE A 133 18.11 -9.85 -0.92
C ILE A 133 18.27 -8.35 -0.68
N ILE A 134 19.17 -7.93 0.20
CA ILE A 134 19.39 -6.50 0.49
C ILE A 134 19.78 -5.75 -0.80
N ASN A 135 19.25 -4.55 -0.98
CA ASN A 135 19.41 -3.71 -2.18
C ASN A 135 18.88 -4.35 -3.48
N THR A 136 17.96 -5.29 -3.39
CA THR A 136 17.29 -5.88 -4.55
C THR A 136 15.83 -5.43 -4.64
N PRO A 137 15.20 -5.50 -5.83
CA PRO A 137 13.77 -5.26 -6.00
C PRO A 137 12.91 -6.13 -5.06
N SER A 138 13.36 -7.34 -4.75
CA SER A 138 12.65 -8.25 -3.84
C SER A 138 12.60 -7.73 -2.40
N ALA A 139 13.69 -7.09 -1.91
CA ALA A 139 13.68 -6.48 -0.58
C ALA A 139 12.71 -5.28 -0.52
N ILE A 140 12.64 -4.50 -1.61
CA ILE A 140 11.70 -3.38 -1.72
C ILE A 140 10.26 -3.91 -1.65
N VAL A 141 9.93 -4.92 -2.46
CA VAL A 141 8.60 -5.55 -2.45
C VAL A 141 8.25 -6.10 -1.07
N LEU A 142 9.18 -6.80 -0.41
CA LEU A 142 8.96 -7.35 0.94
C LEU A 142 8.68 -6.23 1.96
N GLY A 143 9.47 -5.16 1.95
CA GLY A 143 9.25 -4.00 2.81
C GLY A 143 7.91 -3.32 2.54
N MET A 144 7.52 -3.19 1.26
CA MET A 144 6.23 -2.62 0.86
C MET A 144 5.06 -3.50 1.33
N VAL A 145 5.15 -4.81 1.11
CA VAL A 145 4.12 -5.76 1.57
C VAL A 145 3.95 -5.66 3.08
N TYR A 146 5.03 -5.71 3.83
CA TYR A 146 4.97 -5.56 5.29
C TYR A 146 4.33 -4.23 5.72
N ASN A 147 4.72 -3.14 5.08
CA ASN A 147 4.22 -1.81 5.43
C ASN A 147 2.75 -1.60 5.08
N PHE A 148 2.31 -2.14 3.95
CA PHE A 148 0.99 -1.84 3.38
C PHE A 148 -0.03 -2.97 3.58
N LEU A 149 0.37 -4.16 4.06
CA LEU A 149 -0.55 -5.27 4.33
C LEU A 149 -1.75 -4.88 5.22
N PRO A 150 -1.57 -4.14 6.33
CA PRO A 150 -2.71 -3.73 7.16
C PRO A 150 -3.73 -2.87 6.41
N PHE A 151 -3.28 -2.01 5.49
CA PHE A 151 -4.15 -1.16 4.66
C PHE A 151 -4.97 -1.95 3.66
N MET A 152 -4.54 -3.16 3.28
CA MET A 152 -5.31 -4.09 2.47
C MET A 152 -6.29 -4.91 3.32
N VAL A 153 -5.83 -5.39 4.48
CA VAL A 153 -6.64 -6.24 5.38
C VAL A 153 -7.86 -5.51 5.93
N LEU A 154 -7.71 -4.27 6.39
CA LEU A 154 -8.78 -3.53 7.05
C LEU A 154 -10.02 -3.29 6.18
N PRO A 155 -9.92 -2.78 4.94
CA PRO A 155 -11.08 -2.61 4.07
C PRO A 155 -11.75 -3.94 3.73
N LEU A 156 -10.96 -4.99 3.45
CA LEU A 156 -11.48 -6.32 3.19
C LEU A 156 -12.24 -6.87 4.39
N TYR A 157 -11.67 -6.82 5.58
CA TYR A 157 -12.29 -7.25 6.82
C TYR A 157 -13.62 -6.49 7.06
N ASN A 158 -13.62 -5.17 6.91
CA ASN A 158 -14.79 -4.32 7.12
C ASN A 158 -15.96 -4.66 6.17
N VAL A 159 -15.69 -5.14 4.98
CA VAL A 159 -16.72 -5.58 4.04
C VAL A 159 -17.15 -7.01 4.35
N LEU A 160 -16.21 -7.91 4.58
CA LEU A 160 -16.49 -9.32 4.87
C LEU A 160 -17.36 -9.51 6.13
N VAL A 161 -17.09 -8.75 7.18
CA VAL A 161 -17.89 -8.79 8.44
C VAL A 161 -19.34 -8.37 8.22
N LYS A 162 -19.61 -7.54 7.20
CA LYS A 162 -20.97 -7.06 6.89
C LYS A 162 -21.77 -8.02 6.02
N ILE A 163 -21.15 -9.08 5.49
CA ILE A 163 -21.87 -10.11 4.73
C ILE A 163 -22.76 -10.88 5.69
N ASP A 164 -24.06 -10.86 5.40
CA ASP A 164 -25.04 -11.58 6.21
C ASP A 164 -24.80 -13.10 6.13
N LYS A 165 -24.64 -13.71 7.28
CA LYS A 165 -24.45 -15.18 7.38
C LYS A 165 -25.65 -15.96 6.84
N SER A 166 -26.85 -15.37 6.83
CA SER A 166 -28.04 -15.96 6.23
C SER A 166 -27.89 -16.23 4.74
N VAL A 167 -27.19 -15.34 4.01
CA VAL A 167 -26.91 -15.52 2.57
C VAL A 167 -25.96 -16.70 2.34
N ILE A 168 -24.97 -16.84 3.21
CA ILE A 168 -24.00 -17.96 3.17
C ILE A 168 -24.70 -19.27 3.49
N ASN A 169 -25.54 -19.30 4.53
CA ASN A 169 -26.32 -20.48 4.92
C ASN A 169 -27.31 -20.90 3.82
N ALA A 170 -28.03 -19.94 3.23
CA ALA A 170 -28.95 -20.22 2.12
C ALA A 170 -28.22 -20.85 0.91
N ALA A 171 -26.97 -20.48 0.65
CA ALA A 171 -26.17 -21.13 -0.39
C ALA A 171 -25.85 -22.59 -0.07
N TYR A 172 -25.52 -22.89 1.18
CA TYR A 172 -25.30 -24.27 1.62
C TYR A 172 -26.60 -25.09 1.58
N ASP A 173 -27.74 -24.51 1.96
CA ASP A 173 -29.05 -25.15 1.88
C ASP A 173 -29.45 -25.51 0.44
N LEU A 174 -28.99 -24.70 -0.54
CA LEU A 174 -29.13 -24.96 -1.97
C LEU A 174 -28.08 -25.93 -2.53
N GLY A 175 -27.26 -26.55 -1.69
CA GLY A 175 -26.26 -27.55 -2.05
C GLY A 175 -24.93 -26.98 -2.59
N ALA A 176 -24.66 -25.68 -2.43
CA ALA A 176 -23.37 -25.12 -2.79
C ALA A 176 -22.27 -25.60 -1.85
N ASN A 177 -21.12 -25.99 -2.41
CA ASN A 177 -19.94 -26.28 -1.61
C ASN A 177 -19.18 -24.98 -1.23
N GLY A 178 -18.19 -25.08 -0.33
CA GLY A 178 -17.45 -23.91 0.17
C GLY A 178 -16.78 -23.09 -0.92
N VAL A 179 -16.24 -23.73 -1.98
CA VAL A 179 -15.61 -23.05 -3.11
C VAL A 179 -16.67 -22.31 -3.95
N GLN A 180 -17.81 -22.91 -4.20
CA GLN A 180 -18.92 -22.28 -4.92
C GLN A 180 -19.48 -21.10 -4.15
N THR A 181 -19.67 -21.24 -2.85
CA THR A 181 -20.10 -20.15 -1.96
C THR A 181 -19.09 -18.99 -1.96
N PHE A 182 -17.80 -19.33 -1.91
CA PHE A 182 -16.72 -18.33 -1.99
C PHE A 182 -16.77 -17.58 -3.32
N VAL A 183 -16.69 -18.28 -4.45
CA VAL A 183 -16.55 -17.64 -5.79
C VAL A 183 -17.82 -16.90 -6.21
N ARG A 184 -19.00 -17.43 -5.89
CA ARG A 184 -20.28 -16.87 -6.37
C ARG A 184 -20.91 -15.86 -5.43
N ILE A 185 -20.55 -15.87 -4.13
CA ILE A 185 -21.20 -15.02 -3.12
C ILE A 185 -20.17 -14.14 -2.41
N ILE A 186 -19.21 -14.73 -1.70
CA ILE A 186 -18.29 -13.98 -0.84
C ILE A 186 -17.39 -13.07 -1.68
N PHE A 187 -16.78 -13.61 -2.74
CA PHE A 187 -15.86 -12.85 -3.59
C PHE A 187 -16.53 -11.65 -4.27
N PRO A 188 -17.69 -11.78 -4.96
CA PRO A 188 -18.37 -10.63 -5.54
C PRO A 188 -18.81 -9.58 -4.52
N LEU A 189 -19.31 -10.02 -3.36
CA LEU A 189 -19.72 -9.10 -2.30
C LEU A 189 -18.52 -8.39 -1.64
N SER A 190 -17.32 -8.98 -1.71
CA SER A 190 -16.09 -8.37 -1.18
C SER A 190 -15.39 -7.41 -2.14
N LEU A 191 -15.78 -7.33 -3.41
CA LEU A 191 -15.17 -6.45 -4.41
C LEU A 191 -15.03 -4.99 -3.97
N PRO A 192 -16.02 -4.34 -3.34
CA PRO A 192 -15.85 -2.96 -2.85
C PRO A 192 -14.71 -2.81 -1.85
N GLY A 193 -14.54 -3.81 -0.96
CA GLY A 193 -13.42 -3.85 -0.01
C GLY A 193 -12.09 -4.08 -0.69
N MET A 194 -12.04 -4.95 -1.71
CA MET A 194 -10.85 -5.20 -2.51
C MET A 194 -10.39 -3.93 -3.25
N PHE A 195 -11.28 -3.25 -3.96
CA PHE A 195 -10.94 -2.00 -4.66
C PHE A 195 -10.46 -0.91 -3.72
N SER A 196 -11.11 -0.78 -2.55
CA SER A 196 -10.67 0.16 -1.52
C SER A 196 -9.27 -0.19 -1.00
N GLY A 197 -9.01 -1.46 -0.69
CA GLY A 197 -7.70 -1.94 -0.26
C GLY A 197 -6.61 -1.76 -1.33
N ILE A 198 -6.91 -2.11 -2.58
CA ILE A 198 -6.00 -1.92 -3.71
C ILE A 198 -5.59 -0.45 -3.83
N THR A 199 -6.54 0.48 -3.76
CA THR A 199 -6.24 1.92 -3.85
C THR A 199 -5.38 2.40 -2.68
N MET A 200 -5.68 1.92 -1.46
CA MET A 200 -4.94 2.27 -0.25
C MET A 200 -3.52 1.71 -0.21
N VAL A 201 -3.23 0.66 -0.97
CA VAL A 201 -1.90 0.06 -1.06
C VAL A 201 -1.15 0.57 -2.29
N PHE A 202 -1.78 0.55 -3.46
CA PHE A 202 -1.12 0.86 -4.74
C PHE A 202 -0.63 2.31 -4.82
N VAL A 203 -1.46 3.28 -4.40
CA VAL A 203 -1.10 4.71 -4.50
C VAL A 203 0.11 5.07 -3.64
N PRO A 204 0.16 4.74 -2.32
CA PRO A 204 1.35 4.98 -1.51
C PRO A 204 2.56 4.17 -1.96
N ALA A 205 2.36 2.94 -2.44
CA ALA A 205 3.44 2.10 -2.96
C ALA A 205 4.10 2.76 -4.17
N LEU A 206 3.30 3.22 -5.14
CA LEU A 206 3.79 3.89 -6.34
C LEU A 206 4.58 5.17 -6.00
N THR A 207 4.07 6.01 -5.11
CA THR A 207 4.73 7.25 -4.73
C THR A 207 6.03 7.00 -3.97
N THR A 208 6.07 6.01 -3.08
CA THR A 208 7.27 5.66 -2.31
C THR A 208 8.41 5.20 -3.21
N VAL A 209 8.13 4.32 -4.18
CA VAL A 209 9.17 3.79 -5.09
C VAL A 209 9.62 4.87 -6.07
N SER A 210 8.70 5.62 -6.65
CA SER A 210 9.04 6.72 -7.57
C SER A 210 9.98 7.72 -6.92
N TYR A 211 9.68 8.12 -5.67
CA TYR A 211 10.51 9.07 -4.93
C TYR A 211 11.92 8.52 -4.64
N THR A 212 12.05 7.27 -4.25
CA THR A 212 13.36 6.65 -3.95
C THR A 212 14.21 6.48 -5.21
N HIS A 213 13.62 6.09 -6.33
CA HIS A 213 14.34 5.92 -7.59
C HIS A 213 14.81 7.25 -8.20
N LEU A 214 13.95 8.27 -8.18
CA LEU A 214 14.31 9.61 -8.69
C LEU A 214 15.42 10.24 -7.87
N ARG A 215 15.33 10.17 -6.52
CA ARG A 215 16.35 10.74 -5.62
C ARG A 215 17.69 10.02 -5.70
N ALA A 216 17.72 8.71 -5.93
CA ALA A 216 18.95 7.97 -6.14
C ALA A 216 19.68 8.40 -7.43
N HIS A 217 18.94 8.82 -8.45
CA HIS A 217 19.52 9.37 -9.69
C HIS A 217 20.07 10.80 -9.53
N GLU A 218 19.34 11.68 -8.82
CA GLU A 218 19.79 13.05 -8.56
C GLU A 218 21.09 13.07 -7.74
N THR A 219 21.18 12.29 -6.66
CA THR A 219 22.39 12.21 -5.84
C THR A 219 23.59 11.62 -6.57
N SER A 220 23.40 10.81 -7.61
CA SER A 220 24.51 10.29 -8.41
C SER A 220 25.00 11.30 -9.47
N GLN A 221 24.15 12.25 -9.89
CA GLN A 221 24.53 13.33 -10.82
C GLN A 221 25.22 14.51 -10.11
N ASP A 222 24.89 14.75 -8.83
CA ASP A 222 25.53 15.79 -8.02
C ASP A 222 26.93 15.42 -7.51
N LEU A 223 27.38 14.16 -7.74
CA LEU A 223 28.69 13.63 -7.32
C LEU A 223 29.70 13.53 -8.49
N VAL A 224 29.37 13.98 -9.70
CA VAL A 224 30.21 14.07 -10.89
C VAL A 224 30.43 15.53 -11.27
#